data_edad2c15458ad976e96f08d0cd885e5d
#
_entry.id   edad2c15458ad976e96f08d0cd885e5d
#
_cell.length_a   1.000
_cell.length_b   1.000
_cell.length_c   1.000
_cell.angle_alpha   90.00
_cell.angle_beta   90.00
_cell.angle_gamma   90.00
#
_symmetry.space_group_name_H-M   'P 1'
#
loop_
_entity.id
_entity.type
_entity.pdbx_description
1 polymer ?
#
loop_
_entity_poly.entity_id
_entity_poly.type
_entity_poly.pdbx_seq_one_letter_code
_entity_poly.pdbx_strand_id
1 'polypeptide(L)'
;MRTGWKPFFISFLITLGVLLPFVWCGTLYYDTAHSSAEPAAQPQSGVPILSGSQDSGAFLIALAPWQECPAPSLAILRLDCPQAAISVCLLPPGTVVRSPGGSATLAQSYLTAGPGRATQLLCETLELPPLSYVAATPGGWALLLGDPVLRLDTASLLTPAQRTPLGLEGAVGQLSLPQAAALCAHAADLLPAESALKLRLAVWENTLQQCRPQLALLADAMRAQSSQLLTSLSATELLRLEKMLRFLSDAESVSVRVQTMPGKAEGQRFALNEQSLALAAQLAG
;
A
#
# COMPACT_ATOMS: atom_id res chain seq x y z
N MET A 1 -38.98 -15.75 45.57
CA MET A 1 -38.36 -15.24 44.34
C MET A 1 -37.61 -16.35 43.57
N ARG A 2 -38.31 -17.20 42.82
CA ARG A 2 -37.71 -18.35 42.09
C ARG A 2 -38.49 -18.70 40.81
N THR A 3 -38.86 -17.70 39.98
CA THR A 3 -39.71 -17.97 38.80
C THR A 3 -39.22 -17.33 37.51
N GLY A 4 -38.09 -16.65 37.49
CA GLY A 4 -37.61 -15.96 36.27
C GLY A 4 -36.64 -16.76 35.38
N TRP A 5 -36.07 -17.87 35.83
CA TRP A 5 -35.03 -18.60 35.10
C TRP A 5 -35.57 -19.58 34.05
N LYS A 6 -36.73 -20.13 34.27
CA LYS A 6 -37.34 -21.12 33.33
C LYS A 6 -37.66 -20.53 31.95
N PRO A 7 -38.33 -19.36 31.81
CA PRO A 7 -38.61 -18.80 30.49
C PRO A 7 -37.34 -18.37 29.74
N PHE A 8 -36.29 -17.90 30.45
CA PHE A 8 -35.02 -17.58 29.87
C PHE A 8 -34.32 -18.81 29.28
N PHE A 9 -34.24 -19.93 30.00
CA PHE A 9 -33.66 -21.16 29.51
C PHE A 9 -34.42 -21.76 28.33
N ILE A 10 -35.73 -21.66 28.32
CA ILE A 10 -36.56 -22.15 27.22
C ILE A 10 -36.31 -21.30 25.95
N SER A 11 -36.29 -19.98 26.08
CA SER A 11 -35.96 -19.08 24.95
C SER A 11 -34.56 -19.30 24.42
N PHE A 12 -33.58 -19.46 25.32
CA PHE A 12 -32.17 -19.73 24.95
C PHE A 12 -32.02 -21.07 24.20
N LEU A 13 -32.69 -22.14 24.68
CA LEU A 13 -32.67 -23.46 24.01
C LEU A 13 -33.35 -23.43 22.65
N ILE A 14 -34.43 -22.69 22.49
CA ILE A 14 -35.10 -22.52 21.19
C ILE A 14 -34.19 -21.76 20.23
N THR A 15 -33.54 -20.67 20.65
CA THR A 15 -32.61 -19.89 19.84
C THR A 15 -31.40 -20.72 19.45
N LEU A 16 -30.83 -21.49 20.39
CA LEU A 16 -29.71 -22.38 20.13
C LEU A 16 -30.09 -23.51 19.15
N GLY A 17 -31.28 -24.09 19.33
CA GLY A 17 -31.82 -25.15 18.47
C GLY A 17 -32.07 -24.68 17.01
N VAL A 18 -32.34 -23.39 16.82
CA VAL A 18 -32.51 -22.80 15.48
C VAL A 18 -31.14 -22.43 14.88
N LEU A 19 -30.21 -21.88 15.68
CA LEU A 19 -28.91 -21.44 15.17
C LEU A 19 -27.96 -22.60 14.88
N LEU A 20 -27.98 -23.69 15.65
CA LEU A 20 -27.11 -24.85 15.43
C LEU A 20 -27.21 -25.46 14.02
N PRO A 21 -28.44 -25.72 13.46
CA PRO A 21 -28.58 -26.22 12.11
C PRO A 21 -28.01 -25.26 11.05
N PHE A 22 -28.17 -23.94 11.23
CA PHE A 22 -27.63 -22.96 10.28
C PHE A 22 -26.09 -22.93 10.28
N VAL A 23 -25.47 -23.01 11.45
CA VAL A 23 -24.01 -23.11 11.57
C VAL A 23 -23.52 -24.42 10.95
N TRP A 24 -24.21 -25.53 11.21
CA TRP A 24 -23.82 -26.83 10.65
C TRP A 24 -24.03 -26.91 9.13
N CYS A 25 -25.16 -26.40 8.61
CA CYS A 25 -25.34 -26.26 7.17
C CYS A 25 -24.31 -25.33 6.54
N GLY A 26 -23.92 -24.25 7.20
CA GLY A 26 -22.88 -23.34 6.76
C GLY A 26 -21.50 -24.00 6.69
N THR A 27 -21.14 -24.82 7.69
CA THR A 27 -19.87 -25.60 7.67
C THR A 27 -19.87 -26.70 6.64
N LEU A 28 -20.99 -27.42 6.46
CA LEU A 28 -21.10 -28.43 5.41
C LEU A 28 -21.08 -27.82 4.01
N TYR A 29 -21.69 -26.66 3.81
CA TYR A 29 -21.63 -25.94 2.55
C TYR A 29 -20.21 -25.44 2.27
N TYR A 30 -19.52 -24.93 3.29
CA TYR A 30 -18.12 -24.48 3.20
C TYR A 30 -17.19 -25.67 2.87
N ASP A 31 -17.33 -26.80 3.53
CA ASP A 31 -16.52 -28.01 3.28
C ASP A 31 -16.82 -28.61 1.89
N THR A 32 -18.09 -28.67 1.46
CA THR A 32 -18.43 -29.15 0.11
C THR A 32 -17.95 -28.20 -0.97
N ALA A 33 -18.01 -26.88 -0.77
CA ALA A 33 -17.51 -25.90 -1.72
C ALA A 33 -15.98 -25.94 -1.86
N HIS A 34 -15.26 -26.37 -0.81
CA HIS A 34 -13.79 -26.46 -0.80
C HIS A 34 -13.29 -27.88 -1.13
N SER A 35 -14.08 -28.93 -0.89
CA SER A 35 -13.71 -30.31 -1.22
C SER A 35 -13.92 -30.67 -2.71
N SER A 36 -14.66 -29.84 -3.45
CA SER A 36 -14.91 -30.07 -4.90
C SER A 36 -13.81 -29.58 -5.82
N ALA A 37 -12.67 -29.16 -5.31
CA ALA A 37 -11.57 -28.58 -6.08
C ALA A 37 -10.26 -29.37 -6.00
N GLU A 38 -10.33 -30.71 -6.02
CA GLU A 38 -9.12 -31.50 -6.24
C GLU A 38 -9.32 -32.50 -7.38
N PRO A 39 -9.16 -32.11 -8.66
CA PRO A 39 -8.89 -33.07 -9.71
C PRO A 39 -7.46 -33.54 -9.54
N ALA A 40 -7.28 -34.86 -9.37
CA ALA A 40 -6.00 -35.53 -9.33
C ALA A 40 -5.06 -34.99 -10.40
N ALA A 41 -3.98 -34.36 -9.98
CA ALA A 41 -2.94 -33.81 -10.85
C ALA A 41 -2.24 -34.95 -11.58
N GLN A 42 -2.51 -35.09 -12.89
CA GLN A 42 -1.58 -35.78 -13.78
C GLN A 42 -0.29 -34.97 -13.86
N PRO A 43 0.90 -35.61 -13.81
CA PRO A 43 2.17 -34.90 -13.97
C PRO A 43 2.30 -34.43 -15.41
N GLN A 44 1.84 -33.23 -15.69
CA GLN A 44 2.20 -32.55 -16.92
C GLN A 44 3.59 -31.96 -16.71
N SER A 45 4.58 -32.50 -17.41
CA SER A 45 5.90 -31.91 -17.66
C SER A 45 5.70 -30.67 -18.55
N GLY A 46 5.25 -29.60 -17.96
CA GLY A 46 5.19 -28.26 -18.54
C GLY A 46 5.91 -27.32 -17.59
N VAL A 47 6.73 -26.45 -18.14
CA VAL A 47 7.30 -25.30 -17.42
C VAL A 47 6.17 -24.67 -16.60
N PRO A 48 6.29 -24.53 -15.29
CA PRO A 48 5.23 -23.94 -14.48
C PRO A 48 4.99 -22.51 -15.01
N ILE A 49 3.85 -22.30 -15.65
CA ILE A 49 3.41 -20.95 -16.01
C ILE A 49 3.13 -20.29 -14.67
N LEU A 50 4.05 -19.43 -14.23
CA LEU A 50 3.87 -18.63 -13.03
C LEU A 50 2.59 -17.82 -13.21
N SER A 51 1.54 -18.22 -12.50
CA SER A 51 0.28 -17.51 -12.52
C SER A 51 0.54 -16.09 -12.02
N GLY A 52 0.22 -15.09 -12.81
CA GLY A 52 0.51 -13.69 -12.53
C GLY A 52 1.47 -13.01 -13.51
N SER A 53 2.18 -13.77 -14.38
CA SER A 53 3.12 -13.22 -15.36
C SER A 53 2.49 -12.26 -16.39
N GLN A 54 1.19 -12.35 -16.62
CA GLN A 54 0.44 -11.50 -17.55
C GLN A 54 -0.37 -10.40 -16.83
N ASP A 55 -0.30 -10.37 -15.50
CA ASP A 55 -1.07 -9.42 -14.72
C ASP A 55 -0.34 -8.08 -14.57
N SER A 56 -1.09 -7.00 -14.62
CA SER A 56 -0.66 -5.67 -14.21
C SER A 56 -1.73 -5.02 -13.36
N GLY A 57 -1.34 -4.08 -12.50
CA GLY A 57 -2.31 -3.39 -11.67
C GLY A 57 -1.73 -2.13 -11.04
N ALA A 58 -2.61 -1.14 -10.82
CA ALA A 58 -2.26 0.10 -10.14
C ALA A 58 -3.03 0.23 -8.83
N PHE A 59 -2.36 0.75 -7.82
CA PHE A 59 -2.89 0.89 -6.46
C PHE A 59 -2.46 2.24 -5.88
N LEU A 60 -3.28 2.83 -5.02
CA LEU A 60 -2.84 3.93 -4.18
C LEU A 60 -2.23 3.38 -2.90
N ILE A 61 -0.97 3.74 -2.64
CA ILE A 61 -0.30 3.45 -1.37
C ILE A 61 -0.27 4.72 -0.54
N ALA A 62 -0.59 4.60 0.74
CA ALA A 62 -0.50 5.70 1.68
C ALA A 62 0.32 5.32 2.92
N LEU A 63 1.28 6.17 3.27
CA LEU A 63 1.77 6.27 4.63
C LEU A 63 0.76 7.13 5.39
N ALA A 64 0.01 6.51 6.30
CA ALA A 64 -0.95 7.22 7.13
C ALA A 64 -0.23 8.18 8.08
N PRO A 65 -0.88 9.26 8.54
CA PRO A 65 -0.31 10.18 9.52
C PRO A 65 0.17 9.46 10.79
N TRP A 66 1.27 9.92 11.35
CA TRP A 66 1.81 9.45 12.62
C TRP A 66 2.40 10.63 13.40
N GLN A 67 2.95 10.37 14.60
CA GLN A 67 3.34 11.42 15.53
C GLN A 67 4.34 12.44 14.94
N GLU A 68 5.34 11.95 14.21
CA GLU A 68 6.40 12.80 13.61
C GLU A 68 5.97 13.47 12.31
N CYS A 69 4.92 12.97 11.65
CA CYS A 69 4.42 13.55 10.40
C CYS A 69 2.90 13.48 10.35
N PRO A 70 2.20 14.59 10.67
CA PRO A 70 0.74 14.64 10.69
C PRO A 70 0.10 14.63 9.29
N ALA A 71 0.88 14.80 8.24
CA ALA A 71 0.40 14.76 6.86
C ALA A 71 0.61 13.37 6.23
N PRO A 72 -0.38 12.81 5.51
CA PRO A 72 -0.21 11.57 4.80
C PRO A 72 0.77 11.72 3.64
N SER A 73 1.55 10.68 3.36
CA SER A 73 2.34 10.57 2.12
C SER A 73 1.67 9.57 1.19
N LEU A 74 1.34 9.99 -0.03
CA LEU A 74 0.60 9.17 -0.98
C LEU A 74 1.44 8.92 -2.23
N ALA A 75 1.27 7.73 -2.81
CA ALA A 75 1.91 7.34 -4.05
C ALA A 75 1.00 6.43 -4.87
N ILE A 76 1.09 6.52 -6.19
CA ILE A 76 0.51 5.52 -7.09
C ILE A 76 1.59 4.46 -7.33
N LEU A 77 1.30 3.21 -6.98
CA LEU A 77 2.11 2.03 -7.27
C LEU A 77 1.54 1.32 -8.47
N ARG A 78 2.36 1.05 -9.49
CA ARG A 78 2.06 0.12 -10.58
C ARG A 78 2.94 -1.12 -10.45
N LEU A 79 2.32 -2.28 -10.48
CA LEU A 79 2.96 -3.58 -10.66
C LEU A 79 2.72 -4.03 -12.10
N ASP A 80 3.80 -4.30 -12.83
CA ASP A 80 3.75 -4.69 -14.24
C ASP A 80 4.54 -5.99 -14.40
N CYS A 81 3.86 -7.13 -14.28
CA CYS A 81 4.50 -8.44 -14.37
C CYS A 81 5.03 -8.74 -15.77
N PRO A 82 4.30 -8.43 -16.88
CA PRO A 82 4.84 -8.59 -18.23
C PRO A 82 6.17 -7.90 -18.47
N GLN A 83 6.40 -6.75 -17.84
CA GLN A 83 7.64 -5.99 -17.95
C GLN A 83 8.62 -6.28 -16.80
N ALA A 84 8.27 -7.14 -15.84
CA ALA A 84 8.98 -7.34 -14.59
C ALA A 84 9.38 -6.00 -13.96
N ALA A 85 8.40 -5.10 -13.78
CA ALA A 85 8.64 -3.74 -13.35
C ALA A 85 7.72 -3.31 -12.19
N ILE A 86 8.30 -2.52 -11.30
CA ILE A 86 7.58 -1.83 -10.22
C ILE A 86 7.80 -0.33 -10.42
N SER A 87 6.71 0.42 -10.60
CA SER A 87 6.77 1.87 -10.75
C SER A 87 6.01 2.55 -9.63
N VAL A 88 6.62 3.55 -9.01
CA VAL A 88 6.02 4.37 -7.97
C VAL A 88 6.04 5.83 -8.39
N CYS A 89 4.88 6.47 -8.32
CA CYS A 89 4.74 7.90 -8.55
C CYS A 89 4.31 8.57 -7.25
N LEU A 90 5.22 9.32 -6.63
CA LEU A 90 4.96 10.06 -5.39
C LEU A 90 4.06 11.26 -5.69
N LEU A 91 3.03 11.43 -4.87
CA LEU A 91 2.11 12.56 -4.95
C LEU A 91 2.55 13.62 -3.94
N PRO A 92 2.82 14.87 -4.37
CA PRO A 92 3.09 15.96 -3.45
C PRO A 92 1.91 16.16 -2.47
N PRO A 93 2.15 16.43 -1.18
CA PRO A 93 1.07 16.53 -0.16
C PRO A 93 0.06 17.64 -0.48
N GLY A 94 0.52 18.70 -1.14
CA GLY A 94 -0.31 19.81 -1.57
C GLY A 94 -1.10 19.60 -2.88
N THR A 95 -1.08 18.36 -3.45
CA THR A 95 -1.77 18.05 -4.72
C THR A 95 -3.24 18.46 -4.64
N VAL A 96 -3.64 19.36 -5.52
CA VAL A 96 -5.02 19.87 -5.59
C VAL A 96 -5.90 18.84 -6.29
N VAL A 97 -7.00 18.49 -5.66
CA VAL A 97 -8.04 17.60 -6.21
C VAL A 97 -9.38 18.32 -6.31
N ARG A 98 -10.17 17.92 -7.31
CA ARG A 98 -11.54 18.44 -7.50
C ARG A 98 -12.44 17.86 -6.41
N SER A 99 -13.17 18.72 -5.71
CA SER A 99 -14.16 18.32 -4.71
C SER A 99 -15.50 19.01 -5.00
N PRO A 100 -16.64 18.41 -4.67
CA PRO A 100 -17.97 19.03 -4.86
C PRO A 100 -18.13 20.42 -4.23
N GLY A 101 -17.38 20.73 -3.16
CA GLY A 101 -17.36 22.03 -2.47
C GLY A 101 -16.26 22.98 -2.96
N GLY A 102 -15.57 22.69 -4.06
CA GLY A 102 -14.44 23.46 -4.57
C GLY A 102 -13.15 22.63 -4.66
N SER A 103 -11.98 23.27 -4.58
CA SER A 103 -10.70 22.57 -4.58
C SER A 103 -10.21 22.30 -3.17
N ALA A 104 -9.82 21.05 -2.88
CA ALA A 104 -9.14 20.65 -1.65
C ALA A 104 -7.75 20.11 -1.97
N THR A 105 -6.86 20.01 -0.98
CA THR A 105 -5.65 19.23 -1.19
C THR A 105 -5.91 17.76 -0.92
N LEU A 106 -5.12 16.90 -1.56
CA LEU A 106 -5.21 15.45 -1.39
C LEU A 106 -4.99 15.06 0.10
N ALA A 107 -4.02 15.71 0.77
CA ALA A 107 -3.77 15.49 2.18
C ALA A 107 -4.96 15.91 3.06
N GLN A 108 -5.60 17.07 2.79
CA GLN A 108 -6.80 17.49 3.51
C GLN A 108 -7.96 16.51 3.32
N SER A 109 -8.16 16.03 2.09
CA SER A 109 -9.21 15.05 1.78
C SER A 109 -9.00 13.74 2.53
N TYR A 110 -7.72 13.29 2.64
CA TYR A 110 -7.35 12.12 3.43
C TYR A 110 -7.65 12.33 4.93
N LEU A 111 -7.22 13.46 5.51
CA LEU A 111 -7.40 13.78 6.93
C LEU A 111 -8.87 13.93 7.31
N THR A 112 -9.69 14.45 6.40
CA THR A 112 -11.11 14.72 6.68
C THR A 112 -11.99 13.47 6.52
N ALA A 113 -11.75 12.67 5.49
CA ALA A 113 -12.65 11.59 5.10
C ALA A 113 -11.94 10.25 4.78
N GLY A 114 -10.67 10.14 5.15
CA GLY A 114 -9.88 8.93 5.03
C GLY A 114 -9.35 8.63 3.62
N PRO A 115 -8.60 7.50 3.49
CA PRO A 115 -7.93 7.14 2.25
C PRO A 115 -8.90 6.87 1.09
N GLY A 116 -10.09 6.33 1.35
CA GLY A 116 -11.08 6.03 0.31
C GLY A 116 -11.54 7.29 -0.43
N ARG A 117 -11.86 8.36 0.31
CA ARG A 117 -12.27 9.64 -0.30
C ARG A 117 -11.11 10.31 -1.03
N ALA A 118 -9.91 10.29 -0.46
CA ALA A 118 -8.72 10.81 -1.13
C ALA A 118 -8.45 10.09 -2.45
N THR A 119 -8.55 8.76 -2.47
CA THR A 119 -8.39 7.95 -3.69
C THR A 119 -9.44 8.29 -4.73
N GLN A 120 -10.71 8.38 -4.33
CA GLN A 120 -11.80 8.74 -5.24
C GLN A 120 -11.55 10.09 -5.91
N LEU A 121 -11.28 11.15 -5.12
CA LEU A 121 -11.05 12.50 -5.64
C LEU A 121 -9.78 12.57 -6.53
N LEU A 122 -8.75 11.79 -6.20
CA LEU A 122 -7.56 11.67 -7.04
C LEU A 122 -7.91 11.04 -8.39
N CYS A 123 -8.64 9.92 -8.41
CA CYS A 123 -9.06 9.26 -9.65
C CYS A 123 -9.95 10.18 -10.50
N GLU A 124 -10.93 10.86 -9.89
CA GLU A 124 -11.78 11.85 -10.57
C GLU A 124 -10.95 13.00 -11.17
N THR A 125 -9.91 13.47 -10.46
CA THR A 125 -9.07 14.59 -10.90
C THR A 125 -8.12 14.20 -12.01
N LEU A 126 -7.55 12.99 -11.95
CA LEU A 126 -6.62 12.44 -12.94
C LEU A 126 -7.32 11.66 -14.07
N GLU A 127 -8.66 11.62 -14.07
CA GLU A 127 -9.48 10.90 -15.07
C GLU A 127 -9.10 9.40 -15.15
N LEU A 128 -8.79 8.80 -13.99
CA LEU A 128 -8.41 7.40 -13.88
C LEU A 128 -9.62 6.51 -13.55
N PRO A 129 -9.55 5.22 -13.93
CA PRO A 129 -10.46 4.23 -13.36
C PRO A 129 -10.30 4.17 -11.83
N PRO A 130 -11.31 3.69 -11.09
CA PRO A 130 -11.21 3.54 -9.65
C PRO A 130 -9.99 2.69 -9.27
N LEU A 131 -9.12 3.23 -8.41
CA LEU A 131 -7.98 2.53 -7.85
C LEU A 131 -8.34 1.95 -6.48
N SER A 132 -7.85 0.74 -6.21
CA SER A 132 -7.83 0.23 -4.85
C SER A 132 -6.69 0.86 -4.07
N TYR A 133 -6.87 1.00 -2.74
CA TYR A 133 -5.85 1.60 -1.88
C TYR A 133 -5.40 0.66 -0.76
N VAL A 134 -4.18 0.90 -0.30
CA VAL A 134 -3.61 0.32 0.93
C VAL A 134 -2.95 1.44 1.72
N ALA A 135 -3.40 1.64 2.94
CA ALA A 135 -2.91 2.68 3.84
C ALA A 135 -2.52 2.08 5.19
N ALA A 136 -1.32 2.37 5.67
CA ALA A 136 -0.84 2.01 6.99
C ALA A 136 0.13 3.08 7.51
N THR A 137 0.34 3.11 8.82
CA THR A 137 1.43 3.91 9.41
C THR A 137 2.78 3.32 9.02
N PRO A 138 3.90 4.07 9.15
CA PRO A 138 5.23 3.51 8.89
C PRO A 138 5.53 2.25 9.72
N GLY A 139 5.08 2.20 10.99
CA GLY A 139 5.16 0.99 11.82
C GLY A 139 4.31 -0.16 11.30
N GLY A 140 3.09 0.13 10.80
CA GLY A 140 2.24 -0.86 10.14
C GLY A 140 2.90 -1.43 8.88
N TRP A 141 3.48 -0.58 8.02
CA TRP A 141 4.24 -1.03 6.86
C TRP A 141 5.47 -1.84 7.23
N ALA A 142 6.19 -1.47 8.33
CA ALA A 142 7.31 -2.25 8.82
C ALA A 142 6.89 -3.68 9.18
N LEU A 143 5.79 -3.84 9.94
CA LEU A 143 5.24 -5.15 10.29
C LEU A 143 4.81 -5.95 9.04
N LEU A 144 4.18 -5.30 8.06
CA LEU A 144 3.76 -5.95 6.81
C LEU A 144 4.94 -6.44 5.97
N LEU A 145 6.08 -5.76 6.02
CA LEU A 145 7.29 -6.09 5.28
C LEU A 145 8.33 -6.86 6.12
N GLY A 146 7.98 -7.31 7.34
CA GLY A 146 8.86 -8.11 8.20
C GLY A 146 9.99 -7.31 8.85
N ASP A 147 9.73 -6.07 9.24
CA ASP A 147 10.68 -5.16 9.91
C ASP A 147 12.05 -5.02 9.21
N PRO A 148 12.07 -4.64 7.93
CA PRO A 148 13.33 -4.56 7.19
C PRO A 148 14.23 -3.46 7.73
N VAL A 149 15.54 -3.71 7.68
CA VAL A 149 16.57 -2.70 7.93
C VAL A 149 17.07 -2.19 6.59
N LEU A 150 16.70 -0.96 6.25
CA LEU A 150 17.10 -0.32 5.00
C LEU A 150 18.53 0.18 5.08
N ARG A 151 19.32 -0.09 4.04
CA ARG A 151 20.67 0.47 3.88
C ARG A 151 20.61 1.61 2.89
N LEU A 152 20.89 2.82 3.33
CA LEU A 152 20.83 4.04 2.52
C LEU A 152 22.24 4.64 2.41
N ASP A 153 22.74 4.81 1.18
CA ASP A 153 23.97 5.54 0.93
C ASP A 153 23.70 7.05 1.00
N THR A 154 23.88 7.59 2.21
CA THR A 154 23.63 9.00 2.49
C THR A 154 24.71 9.91 1.91
N ALA A 155 25.92 9.38 1.63
CA ALA A 155 27.02 10.17 1.09
C ALA A 155 26.83 10.51 -0.39
N SER A 156 26.21 9.64 -1.15
CA SER A 156 25.87 9.91 -2.57
C SER A 156 24.68 10.88 -2.72
N LEU A 157 23.84 10.97 -1.71
CA LEU A 157 22.58 11.75 -1.74
C LEU A 157 22.72 13.14 -1.15
N LEU A 158 23.52 13.29 -0.11
CA LEU A 158 23.59 14.49 0.73
C LEU A 158 25.03 14.89 1.01
N THR A 159 25.28 16.20 0.99
CA THR A 159 26.56 16.76 1.45
C THR A 159 26.76 16.57 2.95
N PRO A 160 28.00 16.63 3.48
CA PRO A 160 28.20 16.56 4.93
C PRO A 160 27.39 17.59 5.72
N ALA A 161 27.30 18.84 5.22
CA ALA A 161 26.53 19.91 5.82
C ALA A 161 25.01 19.62 5.88
N GLN A 162 24.49 18.84 4.94
CA GLN A 162 23.09 18.42 4.90
C GLN A 162 22.83 17.20 5.79
N ARG A 163 23.83 16.35 6.02
CA ARG A 163 23.69 15.14 6.86
C ARG A 163 23.68 15.47 8.35
N THR A 164 24.50 16.43 8.78
CA THR A 164 24.64 16.79 10.20
C THR A 164 23.30 17.15 10.87
N PRO A 165 22.45 18.05 10.32
CA PRO A 165 21.16 18.38 10.93
C PRO A 165 20.17 17.22 10.95
N LEU A 166 20.37 16.20 10.12
CA LEU A 166 19.55 14.99 10.07
C LEU A 166 20.05 13.87 10.99
N GLY A 167 21.15 14.09 11.72
CA GLY A 167 21.77 13.09 12.59
C GLY A 167 22.43 11.92 11.84
N LEU A 168 22.80 12.11 10.56
CA LEU A 168 23.41 11.10 9.72
C LEU A 168 24.93 11.21 9.75
N GLU A 169 25.56 10.53 10.69
CA GLU A 169 27.03 10.64 10.91
C GLU A 169 27.85 9.80 9.93
N GLY A 170 27.29 8.71 9.38
CA GLY A 170 27.98 7.79 8.48
C GLY A 170 27.74 8.04 6.99
N ALA A 171 28.56 7.40 6.14
CA ALA A 171 28.33 7.37 4.69
C ALA A 171 27.12 6.48 4.32
N VAL A 172 26.90 5.41 5.09
CA VAL A 172 25.78 4.48 4.92
C VAL A 172 24.98 4.44 6.21
N GLY A 173 23.72 4.80 6.13
CA GLY A 173 22.76 4.66 7.23
C GLY A 173 22.07 3.30 7.21
N GLN A 174 21.82 2.73 8.40
CA GLN A 174 20.92 1.59 8.59
C GLN A 174 19.67 2.12 9.31
N LEU A 175 18.52 2.03 8.67
CA LEU A 175 17.28 2.64 9.14
C LEU A 175 16.15 1.61 9.11
N SER A 176 15.32 1.57 10.15
CA SER A 176 14.01 0.92 10.06
C SER A 176 13.07 1.75 9.16
N LEU A 177 11.98 1.16 8.70
CA LEU A 177 10.99 1.90 7.90
C LEU A 177 10.43 3.14 8.62
N PRO A 178 10.07 3.09 9.91
CA PRO A 178 9.66 4.29 10.65
C PRO A 178 10.75 5.36 10.70
N GLN A 179 12.01 4.97 10.92
CA GLN A 179 13.13 5.92 10.92
C GLN A 179 13.36 6.54 9.54
N ALA A 180 13.26 5.76 8.46
CA ALA A 180 13.37 6.28 7.10
C ALA A 180 12.22 7.23 6.74
N ALA A 181 11.00 6.94 7.20
CA ALA A 181 9.86 7.82 7.03
C ALA A 181 10.02 9.14 7.81
N ALA A 182 10.46 9.07 9.07
CA ALA A 182 10.77 10.24 9.89
C ALA A 182 11.91 11.08 9.28
N LEU A 183 12.95 10.42 8.76
CA LEU A 183 14.04 11.10 8.05
C LEU A 183 13.53 11.91 6.85
N CYS A 184 12.62 11.33 6.04
CA CYS A 184 12.01 12.04 4.92
C CYS A 184 11.14 13.23 5.35
N ALA A 185 10.44 13.11 6.49
CA ALA A 185 9.65 14.21 7.06
C ALA A 185 10.57 15.36 7.53
N HIS A 186 11.59 15.06 8.34
CA HIS A 186 12.55 16.06 8.80
C HIS A 186 13.35 16.70 7.66
N ALA A 187 13.70 15.94 6.64
CA ALA A 187 14.41 16.47 5.49
C ALA A 187 13.59 17.53 4.73
N ALA A 188 12.26 17.41 4.72
CA ALA A 188 11.40 18.38 4.06
C ALA A 188 11.44 19.76 4.76
N ASP A 189 11.70 19.78 6.07
CA ASP A 189 11.78 21.01 6.85
C ASP A 189 13.20 21.60 6.90
N LEU A 190 14.24 20.76 6.82
CA LEU A 190 15.63 21.14 7.08
C LEU A 190 16.47 21.29 5.82
N LEU A 191 16.07 20.71 4.70
CA LEU A 191 16.85 20.70 3.47
C LEU A 191 16.18 21.51 2.36
N PRO A 192 16.99 21.97 1.36
CA PRO A 192 16.43 22.47 0.11
C PRO A 192 15.49 21.45 -0.55
N ALA A 193 14.40 21.91 -1.14
CA ALA A 193 13.34 21.05 -1.70
C ALA A 193 13.87 19.96 -2.66
N GLU A 194 14.88 20.29 -3.48
CA GLU A 194 15.51 19.34 -4.39
C GLU A 194 16.22 18.21 -3.65
N SER A 195 16.97 18.53 -2.59
CA SER A 195 17.70 17.54 -1.78
C SER A 195 16.75 16.66 -0.98
N ALA A 196 15.70 17.24 -0.41
CA ALA A 196 14.65 16.52 0.30
C ALA A 196 13.91 15.57 -0.65
N LEU A 197 13.65 16.01 -1.88
CA LEU A 197 13.03 15.19 -2.91
C LEU A 197 13.94 14.01 -3.32
N LYS A 198 15.21 14.26 -3.61
CA LYS A 198 16.19 13.21 -3.93
C LYS A 198 16.27 12.16 -2.84
N LEU A 199 16.33 12.60 -1.58
CA LEU A 199 16.33 11.68 -0.42
C LEU A 199 15.06 10.83 -0.38
N ARG A 200 13.89 11.44 -0.56
CA ARG A 200 12.62 10.72 -0.56
C ARG A 200 12.54 9.67 -1.67
N LEU A 201 12.94 10.04 -2.89
CA LEU A 201 12.97 9.10 -4.02
C LEU A 201 13.90 7.92 -3.73
N ALA A 202 15.11 8.19 -3.22
CA ALA A 202 16.08 7.15 -2.87
C ALA A 202 15.57 6.23 -1.75
N VAL A 203 14.89 6.76 -0.73
CA VAL A 203 14.29 5.94 0.33
C VAL A 203 13.23 5.00 -0.25
N TRP A 204 12.35 5.48 -1.11
CA TRP A 204 11.35 4.64 -1.76
C TRP A 204 11.97 3.57 -2.65
N GLU A 205 12.95 3.95 -3.47
CA GLU A 205 13.65 3.02 -4.35
C GLU A 205 14.38 1.93 -3.57
N ASN A 206 15.15 2.31 -2.54
CA ASN A 206 15.83 1.37 -1.65
C ASN A 206 14.86 0.46 -0.91
N THR A 207 13.74 0.99 -0.44
CA THR A 207 12.70 0.18 0.23
C THR A 207 12.19 -0.91 -0.72
N LEU A 208 11.80 -0.57 -1.93
CA LEU A 208 11.28 -1.52 -2.90
C LEU A 208 12.34 -2.55 -3.31
N GLN A 209 13.58 -2.13 -3.54
CA GLN A 209 14.67 -3.04 -3.93
C GLN A 209 15.03 -4.01 -2.81
N GLN A 210 15.19 -3.50 -1.57
CA GLN A 210 15.62 -4.30 -0.44
C GLN A 210 14.50 -5.17 0.15
N CYS A 211 13.24 -4.71 0.07
CA CYS A 211 12.07 -5.49 0.52
C CYS A 211 11.50 -6.42 -0.58
N ARG A 212 12.09 -6.47 -1.78
CA ARG A 212 11.59 -7.32 -2.87
C ARG A 212 11.38 -8.77 -2.46
N PRO A 213 12.31 -9.44 -1.75
CA PRO A 213 12.11 -10.84 -1.33
C PRO A 213 10.90 -11.04 -0.40
N GLN A 214 10.55 -10.01 0.38
CA GLN A 214 9.40 -10.04 1.30
C GLN A 214 8.06 -9.81 0.60
N LEU A 215 8.07 -9.31 -0.64
CA LEU A 215 6.84 -9.05 -1.39
C LEU A 215 5.97 -10.30 -1.58
N ALA A 216 6.59 -11.47 -1.71
CA ALA A 216 5.86 -12.74 -1.81
C ALA A 216 4.95 -13.00 -0.59
N LEU A 217 5.35 -12.52 0.59
CA LEU A 217 4.62 -12.72 1.86
C LEU A 217 3.67 -11.56 2.20
N LEU A 218 3.72 -10.45 1.45
CA LEU A 218 2.99 -9.23 1.80
C LEU A 218 1.47 -9.45 1.88
N ALA A 219 0.89 -10.22 0.96
CA ALA A 219 -0.55 -10.48 0.97
C ALA A 219 -0.99 -11.30 2.20
N ASP A 220 -0.19 -12.27 2.62
CA ASP A 220 -0.43 -13.04 3.83
C ASP A 220 -0.26 -12.18 5.08
N ALA A 221 0.76 -11.32 5.11
CA ALA A 221 0.95 -10.33 6.18
C ALA A 221 -0.24 -9.36 6.26
N MET A 222 -0.78 -8.90 5.13
CA MET A 222 -1.98 -8.04 5.09
C MET A 222 -3.21 -8.74 5.68
N ARG A 223 -3.39 -10.04 5.42
CA ARG A 223 -4.48 -10.83 6.04
C ARG A 223 -4.27 -10.97 7.56
N ALA A 224 -3.06 -11.32 7.98
CA ALA A 224 -2.72 -11.52 9.37
C ALA A 224 -2.76 -10.23 10.21
N GLN A 225 -2.36 -9.11 9.61
CA GLN A 225 -2.23 -7.80 10.25
C GLN A 225 -3.33 -6.81 9.81
N SER A 226 -4.54 -7.30 9.52
CA SER A 226 -5.64 -6.48 8.98
C SER A 226 -6.02 -5.30 9.88
N SER A 227 -5.76 -5.36 11.19
CA SER A 227 -5.98 -4.25 12.13
C SER A 227 -4.96 -3.10 11.99
N GLN A 228 -3.83 -3.32 11.31
CA GLN A 228 -2.76 -2.33 11.14
C GLN A 228 -2.87 -1.56 9.83
N LEU A 229 -3.85 -1.87 8.99
CA LEU A 229 -4.01 -1.26 7.68
C LEU A 229 -5.48 -0.90 7.38
N LEU A 230 -5.65 0.08 6.50
CA LEU A 230 -6.91 0.40 5.85
C LEU A 230 -6.78 0.06 4.36
N THR A 231 -7.70 -0.69 3.81
CA THR A 231 -7.68 -1.06 2.40
C THR A 231 -9.08 -1.17 1.81
N SER A 232 -9.18 -0.93 0.51
CA SER A 232 -10.39 -1.21 -0.28
C SER A 232 -10.27 -2.50 -1.09
N LEU A 233 -9.14 -3.22 -0.99
CA LEU A 233 -8.94 -4.46 -1.73
C LEU A 233 -9.99 -5.50 -1.33
N SER A 234 -10.74 -5.98 -2.31
CA SER A 234 -11.58 -7.18 -2.17
C SER A 234 -10.69 -8.43 -2.03
N ALA A 235 -11.30 -9.55 -1.60
CA ALA A 235 -10.59 -10.83 -1.51
C ALA A 235 -10.00 -11.27 -2.87
N THR A 236 -10.73 -11.04 -3.97
CA THR A 236 -10.27 -11.35 -5.33
C THR A 236 -9.11 -10.48 -5.76
N GLU A 237 -9.16 -9.17 -5.46
CA GLU A 237 -8.05 -8.25 -5.76
C GLU A 237 -6.81 -8.57 -4.92
N LEU A 238 -6.99 -8.97 -3.66
CA LEU A 238 -5.89 -9.39 -2.80
C LEU A 238 -5.22 -10.67 -3.32
N LEU A 239 -5.99 -11.64 -3.83
CA LEU A 239 -5.44 -12.83 -4.48
C LEU A 239 -4.68 -12.49 -5.77
N ARG A 240 -5.19 -11.55 -6.56
CA ARG A 240 -4.50 -11.07 -7.75
C ARG A 240 -3.21 -10.35 -7.38
N LEU A 241 -3.26 -9.48 -6.38
CA LEU A 241 -2.07 -8.80 -5.83
C LEU A 241 -1.02 -9.81 -5.36
N GLU A 242 -1.43 -10.85 -4.61
CA GLU A 242 -0.54 -11.92 -4.15
C GLU A 242 0.21 -12.59 -5.31
N LYS A 243 -0.51 -12.95 -6.39
CA LYS A 243 0.11 -13.57 -7.57
C LYS A 243 1.14 -12.66 -8.23
N MET A 244 0.81 -11.36 -8.39
CA MET A 244 1.73 -10.37 -8.96
C MET A 244 2.97 -10.20 -8.08
N LEU A 245 2.80 -10.09 -6.77
CA LEU A 245 3.89 -9.90 -5.83
C LEU A 245 4.82 -11.12 -5.76
N ARG A 246 4.29 -12.34 -5.78
CA ARG A 246 5.08 -13.56 -5.88
C ARG A 246 5.89 -13.59 -7.16
N PHE A 247 5.25 -13.33 -8.30
CA PHE A 247 5.96 -13.28 -9.58
C PHE A 247 7.13 -12.27 -9.55
N LEU A 248 6.89 -11.04 -9.09
CA LEU A 248 7.92 -10.01 -9.01
C LEU A 248 9.00 -10.31 -7.96
N SER A 249 8.66 -11.02 -6.88
CA SER A 249 9.65 -11.48 -5.89
C SER A 249 10.60 -12.52 -6.48
N ASP A 250 10.06 -13.47 -7.28
CA ASP A 250 10.80 -14.61 -7.82
C ASP A 250 11.54 -14.29 -9.14
N ALA A 251 11.17 -13.18 -9.81
CA ALA A 251 11.82 -12.77 -11.05
C ALA A 251 13.32 -12.51 -10.85
N GLU A 252 14.16 -12.95 -11.78
CA GLU A 252 15.62 -12.77 -11.72
C GLU A 252 16.02 -11.29 -11.63
N SER A 253 15.34 -10.46 -12.40
CA SER A 253 15.55 -9.01 -12.40
C SER A 253 14.21 -8.28 -12.42
N VAL A 254 14.08 -7.25 -11.60
CA VAL A 254 12.91 -6.37 -11.57
C VAL A 254 13.39 -4.94 -11.69
N SER A 255 12.83 -4.23 -12.66
CA SER A 255 13.06 -2.80 -12.80
C SER A 255 12.24 -2.04 -11.77
N VAL A 256 12.89 -1.29 -10.89
CA VAL A 256 12.23 -0.40 -9.94
C VAL A 256 12.41 1.04 -10.42
N ARG A 257 11.29 1.77 -10.59
CA ARG A 257 11.30 3.19 -10.96
C ARG A 257 10.50 3.99 -9.96
N VAL A 258 11.12 4.99 -9.36
CA VAL A 258 10.47 5.93 -8.46
C VAL A 258 10.58 7.34 -9.04
N GLN A 259 9.45 8.03 -9.12
CA GLN A 259 9.38 9.39 -9.65
C GLN A 259 8.31 10.20 -8.90
N THR A 260 8.29 11.50 -9.09
CA THR A 260 7.23 12.36 -8.57
C THR A 260 6.22 12.68 -9.66
N MET A 261 4.98 12.92 -9.24
CA MET A 261 3.95 13.44 -10.14
C MET A 261 4.42 14.78 -10.72
N PRO A 262 4.45 14.95 -12.05
CA PRO A 262 4.74 16.22 -12.66
C PRO A 262 3.63 17.23 -12.36
N GLY A 263 3.95 18.51 -12.40
CA GLY A 263 3.00 19.58 -12.10
C GLY A 263 3.70 20.86 -11.66
N LYS A 264 2.95 21.81 -11.13
CA LYS A 264 3.45 23.11 -10.71
C LYS A 264 3.17 23.36 -9.24
N ALA A 265 4.21 23.67 -8.49
CA ALA A 265 4.07 24.12 -7.11
C ALA A 265 3.60 25.58 -7.07
N GLU A 266 2.57 25.87 -6.31
CA GLU A 266 1.98 27.20 -6.08
C GLU A 266 1.84 27.42 -4.57
N GLY A 267 2.93 27.84 -3.94
CA GLY A 267 3.03 27.91 -2.49
C GLY A 267 2.92 26.51 -1.85
N GLN A 268 1.92 26.32 -1.00
CA GLN A 268 1.63 25.02 -0.37
C GLN A 268 0.75 24.10 -1.24
N ARG A 269 0.29 24.57 -2.38
CA ARG A 269 -0.53 23.81 -3.33
C ARG A 269 0.33 23.30 -4.47
N PHE A 270 -0.10 22.16 -5.02
CA PHE A 270 0.53 21.55 -6.18
C PHE A 270 -0.53 21.30 -7.25
N ALA A 271 -0.45 22.07 -8.34
CA ALA A 271 -1.39 21.97 -9.45
C ALA A 271 -0.92 20.87 -10.43
N LEU A 272 -1.83 19.97 -10.74
CA LEU A 272 -1.64 18.94 -11.78
C LEU A 272 -1.77 19.58 -13.16
N ASN A 273 -1.06 19.04 -14.15
CA ASN A 273 -1.05 19.49 -15.53
C ASN A 273 -1.29 18.33 -16.51
N GLU A 274 -1.25 18.57 -17.80
CA GLU A 274 -1.43 17.55 -18.84
C GLU A 274 -0.41 16.41 -18.73
N GLN A 275 0.82 16.70 -18.32
CA GLN A 275 1.85 15.67 -18.09
C GLN A 275 1.49 14.77 -16.91
N SER A 276 0.83 15.34 -15.87
CA SER A 276 0.30 14.54 -14.75
C SER A 276 -0.77 13.56 -15.23
N LEU A 277 -1.69 14.01 -16.08
CA LEU A 277 -2.75 13.15 -16.64
C LEU A 277 -2.16 12.05 -17.51
N ALA A 278 -1.22 12.40 -18.40
CA ALA A 278 -0.56 11.44 -19.27
C ALA A 278 0.22 10.37 -18.47
N LEU A 279 0.99 10.80 -17.46
CA LEU A 279 1.71 9.86 -16.58
C LEU A 279 0.76 8.97 -15.79
N ALA A 280 -0.31 9.55 -15.24
CA ALA A 280 -1.30 8.81 -14.48
C ALA A 280 -2.01 7.76 -15.35
N ALA A 281 -2.40 8.11 -16.57
CA ALA A 281 -2.95 7.16 -17.54
C ALA A 281 -1.98 6.02 -17.87
N GLN A 282 -0.68 6.33 -18.04
CA GLN A 282 0.35 5.31 -18.26
C GLN A 282 0.52 4.37 -17.04
N LEU A 283 0.35 4.88 -15.83
CA LEU A 283 0.45 4.08 -14.60
C LEU A 283 -0.81 3.22 -14.39
N ALA A 284 -1.98 3.66 -14.83
CA ALA A 284 -3.24 2.93 -14.62
C ALA A 284 -3.54 1.90 -15.72
N GLY A 285 -3.04 2.11 -16.94
CA GLY A 285 -3.20 1.20 -18.08
C GLY A 285 -2.14 0.14 -18.13
#